data_21d66d7f40afe52801ebf4639213c5f3
#
_entry.id   21d66d7f40afe52801ebf4639213c5f3
#
_cell.length_a   1.000
_cell.length_b   1.000
_cell.length_c   1.000
_cell.angle_alpha   90.00
_cell.angle_beta   90.00
_cell.angle_gamma   90.00
#
_symmetry.space_group_name_H-M   'P 1'
#
loop_
_entity.id
_entity.type
_entity.pdbx_description
1 polymer ?
#
loop_
_entity_poly.entity_id
_entity_poly.type
_entity_poly.pdbx_seq_one_letter_code
_entity_poly.pdbx_strand_id
1 'polypeptide(L)'
;VVDLSHMHHKLHAACAFYRSGFETATAVIVDGAGTFIPLNMERGENHMVFELETIFDCKYPFEIKTLYKHLGGNGPYRSGYDLEMSSEQYDESGTHECIITDGAGITKVYEAVTNYCGFQAIEAGKTMGLFPYGKPNKGIPPLFTDAGGEWTCANRHVTIPTYPNSSRINEDRFKFLRTPKDKKWGVDDLTVLENRRDLAYAVQTETQQQVLNLILDAVERTGNKNVVLSGGYGLNCVANYFYLDELNKHGIKLYAEPISSDAGTAIGAAYIAHHQITNSEKVLPFADSLYLGPSYAYDDKEIGHLADTYGATLEK
;
A
#
# COMPACT_ATOMS: atom_id res chain seq x y z
N VAL A 1 -24.73 -3.27 15.02
CA VAL A 1 -23.53 -3.57 14.24
C VAL A 1 -23.49 -2.55 13.10
N VAL A 2 -22.39 -1.83 12.98
CA VAL A 2 -22.15 -0.89 11.87
C VAL A 2 -21.19 -1.57 10.91
N ASP A 3 -21.55 -1.65 9.62
CA ASP A 3 -20.68 -2.18 8.57
C ASP A 3 -19.88 -1.02 7.96
N LEU A 4 -18.56 -1.09 8.07
CA LEU A 4 -17.61 -0.10 7.55
C LEU A 4 -16.74 -0.67 6.41
N SER A 5 -17.10 -1.83 5.86
CA SER A 5 -16.31 -2.50 4.81
C SER A 5 -16.16 -1.67 3.53
N HIS A 6 -17.10 -0.76 3.29
CA HIS A 6 -17.08 0.18 2.16
C HIS A 6 -16.12 1.36 2.34
N MET A 7 -15.43 1.44 3.49
CA MET A 7 -14.54 2.56 3.84
C MET A 7 -13.08 2.12 4.00
N HIS A 8 -12.63 1.05 3.33
CA HIS A 8 -11.36 0.39 3.59
C HIS A 8 -10.17 1.37 3.64
N HIS A 9 -9.95 2.17 2.61
CA HIS A 9 -8.87 3.15 2.59
C HIS A 9 -9.04 4.27 3.64
N LYS A 10 -10.27 4.66 3.94
CA LYS A 10 -10.55 5.63 4.99
C LYS A 10 -10.22 5.08 6.38
N LEU A 11 -10.41 3.78 6.60
CA LEU A 11 -10.00 3.10 7.83
C LEU A 11 -8.47 3.04 7.98
N HIS A 12 -7.74 2.79 6.90
CA HIS A 12 -6.27 2.90 6.88
C HIS A 12 -5.82 4.33 7.22
N ALA A 13 -6.45 5.34 6.60
CA ALA A 13 -6.14 6.75 6.86
C ALA A 13 -6.41 7.11 8.32
N ALA A 14 -7.53 6.68 8.87
CA ALA A 14 -7.88 6.92 10.28
C ALA A 14 -6.87 6.27 11.23
N CYS A 15 -6.48 5.02 10.99
CA CYS A 15 -5.46 4.36 11.80
C CYS A 15 -4.17 5.19 11.84
N ALA A 16 -3.64 5.57 10.68
CA ALA A 16 -2.41 6.33 10.59
C ALA A 16 -2.55 7.75 11.17
N PHE A 17 -3.62 8.45 10.85
CA PHE A 17 -3.84 9.82 11.29
C PHE A 17 -3.94 9.94 12.80
N TYR A 18 -4.84 9.19 13.43
CA TYR A 18 -5.06 9.30 14.88
C TYR A 18 -3.88 8.79 15.72
N ARG A 19 -3.04 7.92 15.15
CA ARG A 19 -1.83 7.43 15.82
C ARG A 19 -0.59 8.30 15.60
N SER A 20 -0.63 9.20 14.61
CA SER A 20 0.52 10.05 14.25
C SER A 20 0.82 11.15 15.26
N GLY A 21 -0.15 11.55 16.08
CA GLY A 21 -0.07 12.73 16.93
C GLY A 21 -0.21 14.06 16.19
N PHE A 22 -0.54 14.06 14.89
CA PHE A 22 -0.80 15.27 14.12
C PHE A 22 -2.23 15.77 14.35
N GLU A 23 -2.40 17.08 14.44
CA GLU A 23 -3.72 17.71 14.49
C GLU A 23 -4.40 17.73 13.12
N THR A 24 -3.59 17.90 12.08
CA THR A 24 -3.99 17.81 10.68
C THR A 24 -2.95 17.05 9.90
N ALA A 25 -3.34 16.28 8.89
CA ALA A 25 -2.41 15.51 8.06
C ALA A 25 -2.92 15.32 6.64
N THR A 26 -1.97 15.19 5.71
CA THR A 26 -2.18 14.60 4.39
C THR A 26 -2.04 13.08 4.52
N ALA A 27 -3.10 12.32 4.30
CA ALA A 27 -3.01 10.87 4.32
C ALA A 27 -2.87 10.31 2.90
N VAL A 28 -1.87 9.48 2.71
CA VAL A 28 -1.62 8.76 1.46
C VAL A 28 -1.74 7.28 1.74
N ILE A 29 -2.71 6.64 1.06
CA ILE A 29 -2.97 5.21 1.20
C ILE A 29 -2.56 4.52 -0.08
N VAL A 30 -1.69 3.51 0.04
CA VAL A 30 -1.19 2.70 -1.08
C VAL A 30 -1.40 1.24 -0.70
N ASP A 31 -2.41 0.63 -1.31
CA ASP A 31 -2.84 -0.71 -0.93
C ASP A 31 -2.95 -1.67 -2.11
N GLY A 32 -3.10 -2.94 -1.81
CA GLY A 32 -3.25 -3.99 -2.81
C GLY A 32 -4.61 -3.98 -3.47
N ALA A 33 -5.66 -3.87 -2.68
CA ALA A 33 -7.03 -3.72 -3.09
C ALA A 33 -7.88 -3.31 -1.88
N GLY A 34 -8.42 -2.11 -1.92
CA GLY A 34 -9.38 -1.64 -0.94
C GLY A 34 -10.82 -2.06 -1.29
N THR A 35 -11.76 -1.17 -1.06
CA THR A 35 -13.18 -1.41 -1.31
C THR A 35 -13.45 -1.75 -2.77
N PHE A 36 -14.25 -2.78 -2.99
CA PHE A 36 -14.78 -3.13 -4.31
C PHE A 36 -16.04 -2.32 -4.60
N ILE A 37 -16.03 -1.62 -5.73
CA ILE A 37 -17.04 -0.64 -6.10
C ILE A 37 -17.72 -1.09 -7.40
N PRO A 38 -19.05 -1.31 -7.41
CA PRO A 38 -19.76 -1.62 -8.63
C PRO A 38 -19.93 -0.36 -9.48
N LEU A 39 -19.49 -0.42 -10.71
CA LEU A 39 -19.76 0.62 -11.72
C LEU A 39 -20.91 0.21 -12.61
N ASN A 40 -21.95 1.02 -12.61
CA ASN A 40 -23.06 0.88 -13.55
C ASN A 40 -22.68 1.59 -14.86
N MET A 41 -22.27 0.82 -15.86
CA MET A 41 -22.03 1.37 -17.19
C MET A 41 -23.36 1.57 -17.93
N GLU A 42 -23.43 2.60 -18.79
CA GLU A 42 -24.63 2.95 -19.56
C GLU A 42 -25.23 1.77 -20.40
N ARG A 43 -24.46 0.71 -20.60
CA ARG A 43 -24.87 -0.50 -21.34
C ARG A 43 -25.42 -1.64 -20.49
N GLY A 44 -25.63 -1.41 -19.18
CA GLY A 44 -26.15 -2.44 -18.28
C GLY A 44 -25.14 -3.52 -17.89
N GLU A 45 -23.87 -3.33 -18.19
CA GLU A 45 -22.80 -4.20 -17.73
C GLU A 45 -22.32 -3.71 -16.36
N ASN A 46 -22.41 -4.56 -15.34
CA ASN A 46 -21.86 -4.27 -14.02
C ASN A 46 -20.38 -4.62 -14.00
N HIS A 47 -19.53 -3.61 -13.92
CA HIS A 47 -18.11 -3.80 -13.72
C HIS A 47 -17.76 -3.54 -12.25
N MET A 48 -16.82 -4.33 -11.72
CA MET A 48 -16.26 -4.10 -10.40
C MET A 48 -14.89 -3.45 -10.54
N VAL A 49 -14.71 -2.32 -9.88
CA VAL A 49 -13.41 -1.68 -9.67
C VAL A 49 -13.07 -1.72 -8.19
N PHE A 50 -11.83 -1.48 -7.84
CA PHE A 50 -11.36 -1.51 -6.45
C PHE A 50 -10.33 -0.41 -6.21
N GLU A 51 -10.29 0.09 -4.98
CA GLU A 51 -9.36 1.12 -4.56
C GLU A 51 -7.92 0.60 -4.64
N LEU A 52 -7.03 1.41 -5.18
CA LEU A 52 -5.59 1.16 -5.30
C LEU A 52 -4.78 2.17 -4.47
N GLU A 53 -4.89 3.45 -4.82
CA GLU A 53 -4.27 4.55 -4.11
C GLU A 53 -5.33 5.62 -3.78
N THR A 54 -5.23 6.23 -2.59
CA THR A 54 -6.15 7.29 -2.16
C THR A 54 -5.42 8.39 -1.40
N ILE A 55 -5.81 9.64 -1.64
CA ILE A 55 -5.35 10.81 -0.91
C ILE A 55 -6.51 11.38 -0.09
N PHE A 56 -6.25 11.61 1.21
CA PHE A 56 -7.19 12.28 2.09
C PHE A 56 -6.56 13.53 2.72
N ASP A 57 -7.40 14.54 2.97
CA ASP A 57 -7.14 15.63 3.88
C ASP A 57 -7.78 15.30 5.24
N CYS A 58 -6.95 15.19 6.28
CA CYS A 58 -7.37 14.75 7.60
C CYS A 58 -7.27 15.88 8.63
N LYS A 59 -8.33 16.05 9.43
CA LYS A 59 -8.40 17.05 10.48
C LYS A 59 -9.24 16.57 11.65
N TYR A 60 -8.76 16.84 12.87
CA TYR A 60 -9.54 16.58 14.07
C TYR A 60 -10.85 17.39 14.09
N PRO A 61 -11.93 16.89 14.72
CA PRO A 61 -11.96 15.60 15.42
C PRO A 61 -12.16 14.37 14.53
N PHE A 62 -12.84 14.47 13.37
CA PHE A 62 -13.18 13.29 12.54
C PHE A 62 -13.35 13.62 11.05
N GLU A 63 -12.81 14.73 10.59
CA GLU A 63 -12.82 15.05 9.17
C GLU A 63 -11.71 14.25 8.47
N ILE A 64 -12.09 13.30 7.62
CA ILE A 64 -11.22 12.55 6.72
C ILE A 64 -11.84 12.68 5.33
N LYS A 65 -11.42 13.73 4.63
CA LYS A 65 -11.98 14.11 3.33
C LYS A 65 -11.18 13.50 2.20
N THR A 66 -11.84 12.75 1.33
CA THR A 66 -11.23 12.23 0.10
C THR A 66 -10.96 13.38 -0.87
N LEU A 67 -9.76 13.42 -1.42
CA LEU A 67 -9.37 14.36 -2.47
C LEU A 67 -9.13 13.67 -3.79
N TYR A 68 -8.64 12.43 -3.76
CA TYR A 68 -8.25 11.67 -4.93
C TYR A 68 -8.39 10.17 -4.70
N LYS A 69 -8.86 9.43 -5.70
CA LYS A 69 -8.86 7.97 -5.76
C LYS A 69 -8.36 7.45 -7.10
N HIS A 70 -7.44 6.52 -7.06
CA HIS A 70 -7.12 5.66 -8.18
C HIS A 70 -7.82 4.33 -8.00
N LEU A 71 -8.65 3.95 -8.96
CA LEU A 71 -9.40 2.71 -8.99
C LEU A 71 -8.86 1.82 -10.12
N GLY A 72 -8.72 0.55 -9.83
CA GLY A 72 -8.30 -0.46 -10.78
C GLY A 72 -9.44 -1.42 -11.13
N GLY A 73 -9.42 -1.94 -12.34
CA GLY A 73 -10.40 -2.93 -12.78
C GLY A 73 -9.93 -3.72 -14.00
N ASN A 74 -10.59 -4.84 -14.28
CA ASN A 74 -10.29 -5.70 -15.43
C ASN A 74 -11.19 -5.43 -16.63
N GLY A 75 -11.78 -4.24 -16.69
CA GLY A 75 -12.68 -3.86 -17.78
C GLY A 75 -11.95 -3.24 -18.97
N PRO A 76 -12.70 -2.94 -20.06
CA PRO A 76 -12.18 -2.24 -21.22
C PRO A 76 -12.03 -0.74 -20.96
N TYR A 77 -11.64 -0.36 -19.74
CA TYR A 77 -11.46 1.03 -19.38
C TYR A 77 -10.27 1.61 -20.14
N ARG A 78 -10.48 2.78 -20.71
CA ARG A 78 -9.39 3.61 -21.20
C ARG A 78 -8.90 4.43 -20.02
N SER A 79 -7.58 4.56 -19.87
CA SER A 79 -6.97 5.49 -18.92
C SER A 79 -7.57 6.89 -19.08
N GLY A 80 -7.93 7.52 -17.97
CA GLY A 80 -8.35 8.92 -17.95
C GLY A 80 -9.86 9.17 -17.97
N TYR A 81 -10.65 8.39 -17.27
CA TYR A 81 -12.01 8.81 -16.92
C TYR A 81 -12.00 9.52 -15.57
N ASP A 82 -12.30 10.80 -15.57
CA ASP A 82 -12.72 11.52 -14.38
C ASP A 82 -14.14 11.04 -14.05
N LEU A 83 -14.31 10.28 -13.00
CA LEU A 83 -15.61 9.92 -12.49
C LEU A 83 -15.90 10.73 -11.23
N GLU A 84 -16.91 11.58 -11.31
CA GLU A 84 -17.53 12.15 -10.13
C GLU A 84 -18.30 11.02 -9.42
N MET A 85 -17.74 10.52 -8.34
CA MET A 85 -18.42 9.54 -7.49
C MET A 85 -19.37 10.30 -6.57
N SER A 86 -20.67 9.97 -6.63
CA SER A 86 -21.65 10.59 -5.74
C SER A 86 -21.47 10.12 -4.30
N SER A 87 -21.61 11.05 -3.36
CA SER A 87 -21.51 10.82 -1.92
C SER A 87 -22.45 9.74 -1.37
N GLU A 88 -23.59 9.51 -2.02
CA GLU A 88 -24.61 8.57 -1.56
C GLU A 88 -24.17 7.09 -1.64
N GLN A 89 -23.22 6.76 -2.53
CA GLN A 89 -22.76 5.39 -2.71
C GLN A 89 -21.64 4.97 -1.74
N TYR A 90 -20.88 5.94 -1.18
CA TYR A 90 -19.62 5.63 -0.48
C TYR A 90 -19.45 6.36 0.85
N ASP A 91 -20.51 6.95 1.41
CA ASP A 91 -20.46 7.75 2.65
C ASP A 91 -19.38 8.87 2.62
N GLU A 92 -19.18 9.45 1.42
CA GLU A 92 -18.24 10.54 1.22
C GLU A 92 -18.99 11.84 0.90
N SER A 93 -18.74 12.86 1.69
CA SER A 93 -19.30 14.19 1.44
C SER A 93 -18.42 14.96 0.45
N GLY A 94 -18.95 15.26 -0.71
CA GLY A 94 -18.31 16.11 -1.71
C GLY A 94 -17.79 15.38 -2.96
N THR A 95 -17.40 16.16 -3.95
CA THR A 95 -16.74 15.67 -5.17
C THR A 95 -15.25 15.53 -4.94
N HIS A 96 -14.67 14.45 -5.44
CA HIS A 96 -13.23 14.23 -5.45
C HIS A 96 -12.81 13.70 -6.83
N GLU A 97 -11.55 13.89 -7.14
CA GLU A 97 -10.96 13.37 -8.35
C GLU A 97 -10.88 11.84 -8.29
N CYS A 98 -11.39 11.17 -9.30
CA CYS A 98 -11.35 9.72 -9.39
C CYS A 98 -10.85 9.30 -10.77
N ILE A 99 -9.81 8.48 -10.79
CA ILE A 99 -9.24 7.92 -12.01
C ILE A 99 -9.44 6.42 -12.01
N ILE A 100 -9.92 5.91 -13.14
CA ILE A 100 -10.05 4.47 -13.35
C ILE A 100 -9.06 4.03 -14.41
N THR A 101 -8.27 3.02 -14.06
CA THR A 101 -7.35 2.39 -14.99
C THR A 101 -7.65 0.90 -15.15
N ASP A 102 -7.29 0.38 -16.31
CA ASP A 102 -7.28 -1.06 -16.57
C ASP A 102 -5.94 -1.71 -16.19
N GLY A 103 -5.10 -0.95 -15.46
CA GLY A 103 -3.78 -1.36 -14.99
C GLY A 103 -3.80 -1.89 -13.56
N ALA A 104 -2.67 -2.44 -13.15
CA ALA A 104 -2.41 -2.74 -11.76
C ALA A 104 -1.95 -1.46 -11.03
N GLY A 105 -2.34 -1.28 -9.77
CA GLY A 105 -1.78 -0.26 -8.90
C GLY A 105 -0.35 -0.56 -8.49
N ILE A 106 0.25 0.35 -7.75
CA ILE A 106 1.65 0.26 -7.31
C ILE A 106 1.92 -1.06 -6.57
N THR A 107 1.05 -1.39 -5.61
CA THR A 107 1.19 -2.61 -4.82
C THR A 107 1.02 -3.87 -5.68
N LYS A 108 0.11 -3.86 -6.65
CA LYS A 108 -0.11 -5.01 -7.53
C LYS A 108 1.06 -5.25 -8.50
N VAL A 109 1.75 -4.21 -8.92
CA VAL A 109 3.01 -4.36 -9.68
C VAL A 109 4.08 -5.03 -8.81
N TYR A 110 4.19 -4.61 -7.55
CA TYR A 110 5.11 -5.22 -6.59
C TYR A 110 4.77 -6.70 -6.34
N GLU A 111 3.49 -7.02 -6.18
CA GLU A 111 2.98 -8.38 -6.03
C GLU A 111 3.33 -9.26 -7.25
N ALA A 112 3.13 -8.75 -8.47
CA ALA A 112 3.45 -9.47 -9.70
C ALA A 112 4.93 -9.87 -9.76
N VAL A 113 5.83 -8.97 -9.37
CA VAL A 113 7.27 -9.26 -9.29
C VAL A 113 7.57 -10.25 -8.17
N THR A 114 6.91 -10.12 -7.02
CA THR A 114 7.06 -11.06 -5.90
C THR A 114 6.72 -12.48 -6.33
N ASN A 115 5.59 -12.66 -7.01
CA ASN A 115 5.18 -13.95 -7.56
C ASN A 115 6.18 -14.48 -8.60
N TYR A 116 6.68 -13.62 -9.49
CA TYR A 116 7.70 -14.00 -10.47
C TYR A 116 9.02 -14.43 -9.81
N CYS A 117 9.39 -13.80 -8.70
CA CYS A 117 10.56 -14.19 -7.91
C CYS A 117 10.42 -15.54 -7.19
N GLY A 118 9.23 -16.14 -7.24
CA GLY A 118 8.96 -17.45 -6.65
C GLY A 118 8.42 -17.39 -5.22
N PHE A 119 7.97 -16.23 -4.79
CA PHE A 119 7.37 -16.00 -3.49
C PHE A 119 5.84 -15.90 -3.61
N GLN A 120 5.12 -16.08 -2.52
CA GLN A 120 3.69 -15.76 -2.48
C GLN A 120 3.50 -14.24 -2.38
N ALA A 121 2.36 -13.72 -2.85
CA ALA A 121 2.04 -12.29 -2.82
C ALA A 121 2.22 -11.67 -1.43
N ILE A 122 1.78 -12.37 -0.38
CA ILE A 122 1.93 -11.95 1.02
C ILE A 122 3.39 -11.89 1.50
N GLU A 123 4.31 -12.49 0.75
CA GLU A 123 5.73 -12.53 1.07
C GLU A 123 6.53 -11.40 0.41
N ALA A 124 5.89 -10.26 0.10
CA ALA A 124 6.53 -9.09 -0.54
C ALA A 124 7.82 -8.64 0.18
N GLY A 125 7.91 -8.82 1.49
CA GLY A 125 9.13 -8.59 2.27
C GLY A 125 10.35 -9.40 1.79
N LYS A 126 10.15 -10.58 1.17
CA LYS A 126 11.25 -11.36 0.58
C LYS A 126 11.78 -10.70 -0.70
N THR A 127 10.89 -10.12 -1.51
CA THR A 127 11.29 -9.33 -2.69
C THR A 127 12.04 -8.07 -2.28
N MET A 128 11.59 -7.40 -1.23
CA MET A 128 12.31 -6.28 -0.61
C MET A 128 13.71 -6.71 -0.12
N GLY A 129 13.84 -7.91 0.47
CA GLY A 129 15.13 -8.47 0.87
C GLY A 129 16.00 -8.90 -0.32
N LEU A 130 15.42 -9.21 -1.47
CA LEU A 130 16.13 -9.59 -2.70
C LEU A 130 16.67 -8.37 -3.48
N PHE A 131 16.03 -7.22 -3.35
CA PHE A 131 16.37 -5.97 -4.04
C PHE A 131 17.86 -5.60 -4.00
N PRO A 132 18.59 -5.67 -2.86
CA PRO A 132 19.99 -5.24 -2.81
C PRO A 132 20.95 -6.11 -3.63
N TYR A 133 20.51 -7.29 -4.06
CA TYR A 133 21.29 -8.22 -4.87
C TYR A 133 21.07 -8.02 -6.37
N GLY A 134 20.17 -7.14 -6.77
CA GLY A 134 19.90 -6.76 -8.15
C GLY A 134 20.65 -5.51 -8.58
N LYS A 135 20.53 -5.18 -9.84
CA LYS A 135 21.14 -4.00 -10.47
C LYS A 135 20.25 -3.47 -11.59
N PRO A 136 20.44 -2.21 -12.02
CA PRO A 136 19.76 -1.69 -13.20
C PRO A 136 20.00 -2.59 -14.43
N ASN A 137 18.92 -3.00 -15.08
CA ASN A 137 18.97 -3.87 -16.25
C ASN A 137 18.18 -3.23 -17.41
N LYS A 138 18.88 -2.78 -18.46
CA LYS A 138 18.28 -2.13 -19.63
C LYS A 138 17.35 -3.05 -20.44
N GLY A 139 17.40 -4.35 -20.19
CA GLY A 139 16.49 -5.31 -20.79
C GLY A 139 15.12 -5.34 -20.12
N ILE A 140 14.98 -4.78 -18.92
CA ILE A 140 13.70 -4.64 -18.22
C ILE A 140 13.12 -3.28 -18.62
N PRO A 141 11.97 -3.24 -19.34
CA PRO A 141 11.30 -1.98 -19.62
C PRO A 141 10.74 -1.36 -18.33
N PRO A 142 10.44 -0.06 -18.33
CA PRO A 142 9.80 0.58 -17.22
C PRO A 142 8.56 -0.18 -16.76
N LEU A 143 8.40 -0.41 -15.45
CA LEU A 143 7.26 -1.09 -14.85
C LEU A 143 6.01 -0.20 -14.86
N PHE A 144 6.20 1.10 -14.96
CA PHE A 144 5.17 2.10 -15.06
C PHE A 144 5.37 2.93 -16.32
N THR A 145 4.26 3.37 -16.90
CA THR A 145 4.25 4.26 -18.07
C THR A 145 3.36 5.46 -17.78
N ASP A 146 3.76 6.59 -18.34
CA ASP A 146 2.94 7.78 -18.32
C ASP A 146 1.70 7.56 -19.21
N ALA A 147 0.52 7.75 -18.66
CA ALA A 147 -0.77 7.55 -19.36
C ALA A 147 -1.34 8.86 -19.93
N GLY A 148 -0.48 9.77 -20.35
CA GLY A 148 -0.90 11.02 -21.01
C GLY A 148 -0.73 12.28 -20.18
N GLY A 149 0.27 12.30 -19.29
CA GLY A 149 0.81 13.53 -18.72
C GLY A 149 0.58 13.74 -17.22
N GLU A 150 -0.38 13.07 -16.59
CA GLU A 150 -0.66 13.28 -15.18
C GLU A 150 -0.60 12.01 -14.33
N TRP A 151 -0.69 10.82 -14.94
CA TRP A 151 -0.83 9.56 -14.19
C TRP A 151 0.10 8.48 -14.70
N THR A 152 0.77 7.83 -13.75
CA THR A 152 1.60 6.68 -14.04
C THR A 152 0.79 5.41 -13.89
N CYS A 153 0.60 4.69 -14.98
CA CYS A 153 -0.07 3.39 -14.99
C CYS A 153 0.94 2.25 -15.02
N ALA A 154 0.57 1.11 -14.47
CA ALA A 154 1.34 -0.12 -14.66
C ALA A 154 1.51 -0.43 -16.16
N ASN A 155 2.74 -0.67 -16.56
CA ASN A 155 3.06 -1.00 -17.94
C ASN A 155 2.55 -2.42 -18.29
N ARG A 156 1.49 -2.51 -19.10
CA ARG A 156 0.89 -3.78 -19.51
C ARG A 156 1.79 -4.67 -20.37
N HIS A 157 2.87 -4.14 -20.90
CA HIS A 157 3.90 -4.97 -21.51
C HIS A 157 4.68 -5.75 -20.45
N VAL A 158 4.71 -5.27 -19.22
CA VAL A 158 5.46 -5.88 -18.11
C VAL A 158 4.53 -6.65 -17.18
N THR A 159 3.44 -6.03 -16.71
CA THR A 159 2.50 -6.61 -15.78
C THR A 159 1.11 -6.68 -16.40
N ILE A 160 0.42 -7.77 -16.13
CA ILE A 160 -0.97 -7.98 -16.56
C ILE A 160 -1.83 -8.09 -15.31
N PRO A 161 -2.85 -7.23 -15.14
CA PRO A 161 -3.86 -7.43 -14.13
C PRO A 161 -4.59 -8.75 -14.35
N THR A 162 -4.88 -9.47 -13.27
CA THR A 162 -5.64 -10.71 -13.29
C THR A 162 -6.82 -10.59 -12.32
N TYR A 163 -7.93 -11.19 -12.72
CA TYR A 163 -9.12 -11.18 -11.89
C TYR A 163 -8.94 -12.04 -10.62
N PRO A 164 -9.53 -11.64 -9.48
CA PRO A 164 -10.33 -10.42 -9.28
C PRO A 164 -9.48 -9.16 -8.98
N ASN A 165 -8.35 -9.27 -8.34
CA ASN A 165 -7.55 -8.14 -7.84
C ASN A 165 -6.06 -8.50 -7.75
N SER A 166 -5.58 -9.34 -8.63
CA SER A 166 -4.18 -9.80 -8.67
C SER A 166 -3.47 -9.27 -9.92
N SER A 167 -2.18 -9.52 -10.02
CA SER A 167 -1.41 -9.24 -11.22
C SER A 167 -0.27 -10.25 -11.41
N ARG A 168 0.22 -10.37 -12.63
CA ARG A 168 1.32 -11.25 -12.98
C ARG A 168 2.26 -10.60 -13.98
N ILE A 169 3.50 -11.06 -14.03
CA ILE A 169 4.44 -10.68 -15.09
C ILE A 169 3.95 -11.23 -16.44
N ASN A 170 4.07 -10.40 -17.46
CA ASN A 170 3.73 -10.75 -18.84
C ASN A 170 4.85 -11.54 -19.51
N GLU A 171 5.03 -12.80 -19.12
CA GLU A 171 6.10 -13.66 -19.61
C GLU A 171 6.08 -13.89 -21.14
N ASP A 172 4.91 -13.72 -21.78
CA ASP A 172 4.79 -13.87 -23.22
C ASP A 172 5.51 -12.76 -24.00
N ARG A 173 5.56 -11.57 -23.44
CA ARG A 173 6.23 -10.40 -23.99
C ARG A 173 7.67 -10.24 -23.52
N PHE A 174 7.99 -10.77 -22.33
CA PHE A 174 9.33 -10.81 -21.75
C PHE A 174 10.03 -12.14 -22.02
N LYS A 175 10.45 -12.38 -23.24
CA LYS A 175 11.12 -13.63 -23.62
C LYS A 175 12.36 -13.95 -22.80
N PHE A 176 13.12 -12.95 -22.39
CA PHE A 176 14.32 -13.11 -21.58
C PHE A 176 14.04 -13.41 -20.09
N LEU A 177 12.81 -13.14 -19.62
CA LEU A 177 12.37 -13.47 -18.27
C LEU A 177 11.74 -14.86 -18.19
N ARG A 178 11.51 -15.54 -19.32
CA ARG A 178 10.88 -16.86 -19.32
C ARG A 178 11.71 -17.85 -18.52
N THR A 179 11.09 -18.40 -17.49
CA THR A 179 11.56 -19.65 -16.90
C THR A 179 11.40 -20.75 -17.96
N PRO A 180 12.43 -21.52 -18.31
CA PRO A 180 12.26 -22.64 -19.22
C PRO A 180 11.13 -23.54 -18.72
N LYS A 181 10.14 -23.82 -19.58
CA LYS A 181 8.92 -24.60 -19.21
C LYS A 181 9.23 -25.97 -18.61
N ASP A 182 10.44 -26.48 -18.84
CA ASP A 182 10.88 -27.80 -18.46
C ASP A 182 11.64 -27.85 -17.13
N LYS A 183 11.90 -26.71 -16.49
CA LYS A 183 12.64 -26.70 -15.22
C LYS A 183 11.66 -26.56 -14.05
N LYS A 184 11.70 -27.52 -13.15
CA LYS A 184 11.02 -27.43 -11.86
C LYS A 184 11.50 -26.20 -11.11
N TRP A 185 10.57 -25.49 -10.48
CA TRP A 185 10.87 -24.43 -9.52
C TRP A 185 11.95 -24.92 -8.54
N GLY A 186 13.03 -24.18 -8.40
CA GLY A 186 14.12 -24.52 -7.48
C GLY A 186 15.40 -25.03 -8.14
N VAL A 187 15.45 -25.20 -9.46
CA VAL A 187 16.71 -25.43 -10.19
C VAL A 187 17.18 -24.11 -10.78
N ASP A 188 18.07 -23.46 -10.07
CA ASP A 188 18.59 -22.15 -10.43
C ASP A 188 19.48 -22.21 -11.66
N ASP A 189 18.90 -21.86 -12.81
CA ASP A 189 19.69 -21.29 -13.88
C ASP A 189 20.16 -19.90 -13.39
N LEU A 190 21.45 -19.64 -13.42
CA LEU A 190 22.02 -18.35 -12.98
C LEU A 190 21.34 -17.15 -13.65
N THR A 191 20.97 -17.29 -14.93
CA THR A 191 20.26 -16.26 -15.70
C THR A 191 18.87 -15.97 -15.09
N VAL A 192 18.13 -16.99 -14.65
CA VAL A 192 16.83 -16.81 -14.02
C VAL A 192 17.00 -16.11 -12.68
N LEU A 193 17.99 -16.48 -11.91
CA LEU A 193 18.28 -15.87 -10.62
C LEU A 193 18.68 -14.39 -10.78
N GLU A 194 19.53 -14.07 -11.76
CA GLU A 194 19.90 -12.67 -12.07
C GLU A 194 18.66 -11.85 -12.48
N ASN A 195 17.83 -12.39 -13.38
CA ASN A 195 16.59 -11.70 -13.79
C ASN A 195 15.65 -11.43 -12.61
N ARG A 196 15.51 -12.36 -11.67
CA ARG A 196 14.71 -12.17 -10.46
C ARG A 196 15.26 -11.05 -9.59
N ARG A 197 16.58 -11.02 -9.37
CA ARG A 197 17.26 -9.98 -8.61
C ARG A 197 17.12 -8.61 -9.27
N ASP A 198 17.34 -8.53 -10.58
CA ASP A 198 17.26 -7.29 -11.33
C ASP A 198 15.81 -6.78 -11.41
N LEU A 199 14.82 -7.68 -11.49
CA LEU A 199 13.43 -7.31 -11.46
C LEU A 199 12.99 -6.86 -10.04
N ALA A 200 13.51 -7.50 -8.98
CA ALA A 200 13.31 -7.03 -7.61
C ALA A 200 13.92 -5.64 -7.39
N TYR A 201 15.11 -5.39 -7.99
CA TYR A 201 15.71 -4.05 -8.00
C TYR A 201 14.81 -3.03 -8.71
N ALA A 202 14.34 -3.35 -9.91
CA ALA A 202 13.48 -2.46 -10.69
C ALA A 202 12.18 -2.14 -9.95
N VAL A 203 11.48 -3.14 -9.42
CA VAL A 203 10.20 -2.91 -8.73
C VAL A 203 10.39 -2.10 -7.45
N GLN A 204 11.43 -2.34 -6.67
CA GLN A 204 11.69 -1.54 -5.47
C GLN A 204 11.95 -0.08 -5.83
N THR A 205 12.84 0.17 -6.81
CA THR A 205 13.24 1.53 -7.17
C THR A 205 12.11 2.31 -7.88
N GLU A 206 11.36 1.65 -8.76
CA GLU A 206 10.28 2.32 -9.47
C GLU A 206 9.06 2.55 -8.59
N THR A 207 8.62 1.57 -7.79
CA THR A 207 7.46 1.76 -6.92
C THR A 207 7.71 2.80 -5.84
N GLN A 208 8.89 2.83 -5.23
CA GLN A 208 9.20 3.89 -4.25
C GLN A 208 9.20 5.28 -4.89
N GLN A 209 9.63 5.42 -6.15
CA GLN A 209 9.55 6.69 -6.85
C GLN A 209 8.10 7.09 -7.15
N GLN A 210 7.24 6.13 -7.54
CA GLN A 210 5.83 6.39 -7.77
C GLN A 210 5.12 6.88 -6.50
N VAL A 211 5.37 6.23 -5.37
CA VAL A 211 4.78 6.65 -4.09
C VAL A 211 5.34 8.00 -3.62
N LEU A 212 6.62 8.28 -3.84
CA LEU A 212 7.17 9.62 -3.54
C LEU A 212 6.44 10.70 -4.35
N ASN A 213 6.25 10.46 -5.66
CA ASN A 213 5.53 11.40 -6.51
C ASN A 213 4.08 11.60 -6.01
N LEU A 214 3.40 10.53 -5.63
CA LEU A 214 2.05 10.57 -5.05
C LEU A 214 2.01 11.36 -3.73
N ILE A 215 3.02 11.21 -2.86
CA ILE A 215 3.12 11.98 -1.61
C ILE A 215 3.31 13.48 -1.90
N LEU A 216 4.17 13.81 -2.85
CA LEU A 216 4.42 15.21 -3.21
C LEU A 216 3.18 15.87 -3.84
N ASP A 217 2.47 15.17 -4.73
CA ASP A 217 1.18 15.61 -5.28
C ASP A 217 0.14 15.79 -4.16
N ALA A 218 0.06 14.84 -3.22
CA ALA A 218 -0.85 14.93 -2.08
C ALA A 218 -0.57 16.16 -1.19
N VAL A 219 0.70 16.47 -0.95
CA VAL A 219 1.10 17.68 -0.20
C VAL A 219 0.75 18.95 -0.98
N GLU A 220 0.90 18.95 -2.30
CA GLU A 220 0.50 20.10 -3.12
C GLU A 220 -1.01 20.33 -3.06
N ARG A 221 -1.82 19.26 -3.15
CA ARG A 221 -3.30 19.34 -3.08
C ARG A 221 -3.81 19.84 -1.72
N THR A 222 -3.22 19.39 -0.63
CA THR A 222 -3.67 19.73 0.73
C THR A 222 -3.02 21.00 1.27
N GLY A 223 -1.85 21.36 0.80
CA GLY A 223 -0.99 22.37 1.41
C GLY A 223 -0.41 21.95 2.78
N ASN A 224 -0.62 20.73 3.23
CA ASN A 224 -0.23 20.24 4.56
C ASN A 224 1.01 19.33 4.47
N LYS A 225 2.04 19.70 5.20
CA LYS A 225 3.34 19.01 5.23
C LYS A 225 3.47 17.91 6.30
N ASN A 226 2.42 17.64 7.07
CA ASN A 226 2.37 16.49 7.94
C ASN A 226 1.73 15.33 7.15
N VAL A 227 2.53 14.36 6.75
CA VAL A 227 2.10 13.24 5.92
C VAL A 227 1.98 11.97 6.76
N VAL A 228 0.90 11.25 6.58
CA VAL A 228 0.75 9.87 7.08
C VAL A 228 0.63 8.91 5.91
N LEU A 229 1.36 7.81 5.96
CA LEU A 229 1.39 6.76 4.94
C LEU A 229 0.85 5.46 5.53
N SER A 230 -0.09 4.81 4.85
CA SER A 230 -0.67 3.52 5.23
C SER A 230 -1.13 2.71 4.00
N GLY A 231 -1.76 1.56 4.23
CA GLY A 231 -2.01 0.53 3.22
C GLY A 231 -0.86 -0.46 3.17
N GLY A 232 -1.07 -1.62 2.55
CA GLY A 232 -0.10 -2.73 2.56
C GLY A 232 1.30 -2.35 2.09
N TYR A 233 1.44 -1.38 1.17
CA TYR A 233 2.73 -0.87 0.73
C TYR A 233 3.48 -0.09 1.82
N GLY A 234 2.77 0.49 2.79
CA GLY A 234 3.36 1.20 3.93
C GLY A 234 4.26 0.33 4.83
N LEU A 235 4.19 -1.01 4.68
CA LEU A 235 5.10 -1.94 5.35
C LEU A 235 6.49 -2.02 4.69
N ASN A 236 6.71 -1.37 3.55
CA ASN A 236 8.00 -1.37 2.86
C ASN A 236 9.00 -0.44 3.56
N CYS A 237 9.73 -0.98 4.55
CA CYS A 237 10.66 -0.19 5.36
C CYS A 237 11.82 0.42 4.55
N VAL A 238 12.23 -0.20 3.44
CA VAL A 238 13.26 0.35 2.54
C VAL A 238 12.73 1.61 1.86
N ALA A 239 11.51 1.55 1.35
CA ALA A 239 10.85 2.71 0.75
C ALA A 239 10.57 3.81 1.79
N ASN A 240 10.12 3.44 2.99
CA ASN A 240 9.84 4.41 4.06
C ASN A 240 11.09 5.20 4.46
N TYR A 241 12.25 4.54 4.52
CA TYR A 241 13.52 5.23 4.77
C TYR A 241 13.89 6.18 3.63
N PHE A 242 13.71 5.76 2.39
CA PHE A 242 13.90 6.61 1.22
C PHE A 242 12.99 7.85 1.25
N TYR A 243 11.70 7.68 1.60
CA TYR A 243 10.78 8.81 1.74
C TYR A 243 11.20 9.76 2.85
N LEU A 244 11.63 9.23 3.99
CA LEU A 244 12.09 10.06 5.11
C LEU A 244 13.24 10.98 4.67
N ASP A 245 14.21 10.45 3.93
CA ASP A 245 15.35 11.23 3.43
C ASP A 245 14.93 12.29 2.40
N GLU A 246 14.10 11.89 1.40
CA GLU A 246 13.66 12.81 0.35
C GLU A 246 12.71 13.90 0.89
N LEU A 247 11.73 13.53 1.71
CA LEU A 247 10.72 14.47 2.22
C LEU A 247 11.29 15.48 3.21
N ASN A 248 12.29 15.09 3.99
CA ASN A 248 13.01 16.01 4.87
C ASN A 248 13.65 17.19 4.12
N LYS A 249 14.11 16.98 2.89
CA LYS A 249 14.67 18.06 2.03
C LYS A 249 13.64 19.14 1.70
N HIS A 250 12.35 18.80 1.75
CA HIS A 250 11.22 19.69 1.50
C HIS A 250 10.54 20.18 2.78
N GLY A 251 11.05 19.82 3.96
CA GLY A 251 10.47 20.14 5.25
C GLY A 251 9.13 19.46 5.50
N ILE A 252 8.91 18.30 4.87
CA ILE A 252 7.72 17.46 5.02
C ILE A 252 8.00 16.40 6.10
N LYS A 253 7.08 16.28 7.05
CA LYS A 253 7.14 15.29 8.12
C LYS A 253 6.38 14.05 7.72
N LEU A 254 7.02 12.88 7.82
CA LEU A 254 6.40 11.60 7.50
C LEU A 254 6.15 10.77 8.76
N TYR A 255 4.94 10.27 8.89
CA TYR A 255 4.58 9.17 9.76
C TYR A 255 4.14 7.98 8.90
N ALA A 256 4.96 6.93 8.83
CA ALA A 256 4.57 5.67 8.22
C ALA A 256 3.92 4.79 9.31
N GLU A 257 2.66 4.40 9.12
CA GLU A 257 1.92 3.60 10.09
C GLU A 257 2.53 2.19 10.21
N PRO A 258 2.97 1.77 11.40
CA PRO A 258 3.56 0.44 11.55
C PRO A 258 2.54 -0.70 11.37
N ILE A 259 1.24 -0.46 11.63
CA ILE A 259 0.15 -1.43 11.43
C ILE A 259 -0.57 -1.12 10.11
N SER A 260 0.21 -0.95 9.04
CA SER A 260 -0.31 -0.59 7.71
C SER A 260 -1.06 -1.69 6.99
N SER A 261 -1.03 -2.94 7.46
CA SER A 261 -1.85 -4.02 6.89
C SER A 261 -3.32 -3.84 7.24
N ASP A 262 -4.19 -4.67 6.65
CA ASP A 262 -5.63 -4.66 6.91
C ASP A 262 -5.99 -4.79 8.40
N ALA A 263 -5.10 -5.35 9.23
CA ALA A 263 -5.28 -5.37 10.68
C ALA A 263 -5.43 -3.96 11.28
N GLY A 264 -4.79 -2.95 10.68
CA GLY A 264 -4.90 -1.55 11.09
C GLY A 264 -6.28 -0.94 10.83
N THR A 265 -7.05 -1.47 9.89
CA THR A 265 -8.39 -0.97 9.57
C THR A 265 -9.34 -1.12 10.76
N ALA A 266 -9.21 -2.18 11.56
CA ALA A 266 -10.00 -2.36 12.78
C ALA A 266 -9.70 -1.27 13.83
N ILE A 267 -8.44 -0.86 13.93
CA ILE A 267 -8.02 0.25 14.81
C ILE A 267 -8.58 1.57 14.27
N GLY A 268 -8.49 1.80 12.96
CA GLY A 268 -9.06 2.96 12.29
C GLY A 268 -10.56 3.09 12.51
N ALA A 269 -11.29 1.97 12.40
CA ALA A 269 -12.73 1.92 12.67
C ALA A 269 -13.06 2.31 14.13
N ALA A 270 -12.26 1.82 15.09
CA ALA A 270 -12.43 2.15 16.49
C ALA A 270 -12.19 3.66 16.75
N TYR A 271 -11.20 4.26 16.12
CA TYR A 271 -10.95 5.70 16.24
C TYR A 271 -12.06 6.54 15.61
N ILE A 272 -12.51 6.21 14.41
CA ILE A 272 -13.65 6.90 13.78
C ILE A 272 -14.88 6.84 14.71
N ALA A 273 -15.24 5.66 15.17
CA ALA A 273 -16.39 5.50 16.08
C ALA A 273 -16.21 6.30 17.38
N HIS A 274 -15.02 6.27 17.98
CA HIS A 274 -14.73 7.04 19.19
C HIS A 274 -14.94 8.54 18.96
N HIS A 275 -14.35 9.13 17.96
CA HIS A 275 -14.44 10.57 17.70
C HIS A 275 -15.84 10.99 17.28
N GLN A 276 -16.55 10.17 16.48
CA GLN A 276 -17.96 10.44 16.12
C GLN A 276 -18.89 10.42 17.33
N ILE A 277 -18.69 9.48 18.27
CA ILE A 277 -19.53 9.37 19.47
C ILE A 277 -19.21 10.46 20.49
N THR A 278 -17.94 10.74 20.71
CA THR A 278 -17.49 11.66 21.77
C THR A 278 -17.40 13.11 21.32
N ASN A 279 -17.30 13.34 20.00
CA ASN A 279 -16.96 14.64 19.41
C ASN A 279 -15.72 15.29 20.05
N SER A 280 -14.76 14.46 20.46
CA SER A 280 -13.56 14.91 21.16
C SER A 280 -12.58 15.59 20.20
N GLU A 281 -12.33 16.88 20.43
CA GLU A 281 -11.31 17.65 19.71
C GLU A 281 -9.88 17.41 20.23
N LYS A 282 -9.76 16.60 21.28
CA LYS A 282 -8.45 16.31 21.88
C LYS A 282 -7.59 15.50 20.92
N VAL A 283 -6.51 16.09 20.44
CA VAL A 283 -5.49 15.38 19.66
C VAL A 283 -4.86 14.28 20.50
N LEU A 284 -4.87 13.06 19.98
CA LEU A 284 -4.22 11.93 20.62
C LEU A 284 -2.71 12.07 20.54
N PRO A 285 -1.95 11.64 21.54
CA PRO A 285 -0.51 11.66 21.48
C PRO A 285 0.00 10.67 20.42
N PHE A 286 1.20 10.90 19.94
CA PHE A 286 1.90 9.94 19.09
C PHE A 286 1.91 8.55 19.75
N ALA A 287 1.52 7.54 18.98
CA ALA A 287 1.52 6.15 19.45
C ALA A 287 2.90 5.53 19.27
N ASP A 288 3.69 5.51 20.34
CA ASP A 288 5.09 5.05 20.36
C ASP A 288 5.24 3.54 20.55
N SER A 289 4.14 2.82 20.82
CA SER A 289 4.15 1.39 21.07
C SER A 289 3.19 0.62 20.19
N LEU A 290 3.64 -0.55 19.73
CA LEU A 290 2.83 -1.57 19.08
C LEU A 290 2.35 -2.65 20.05
N TYR A 291 2.87 -2.65 21.27
CA TYR A 291 2.52 -3.63 22.30
C TYR A 291 1.26 -3.15 23.03
N LEU A 292 0.10 -3.56 22.51
CA LEU A 292 -1.22 -3.17 23.01
C LEU A 292 -1.80 -4.19 24.00
N GLY A 293 -1.07 -5.27 24.26
CA GLY A 293 -1.46 -6.33 25.21
C GLY A 293 -1.12 -5.98 26.66
N PRO A 294 -1.56 -6.80 27.61
CA PRO A 294 -1.21 -6.64 29.01
C PRO A 294 0.30 -6.82 29.21
N SER A 295 0.85 -6.00 30.11
CA SER A 295 2.25 -6.18 30.51
C SER A 295 2.34 -7.26 31.58
N TYR A 296 3.24 -8.22 31.39
CA TYR A 296 3.57 -9.22 32.39
C TYR A 296 4.93 -8.87 32.98
N ALA A 297 4.99 -8.70 34.29
CA ALA A 297 6.25 -8.58 34.99
C ALA A 297 6.64 -9.97 35.51
N TYR A 298 7.68 -10.52 34.93
CA TYR A 298 8.34 -11.73 35.43
C TYR A 298 9.58 -11.31 36.21
N ASP A 299 9.76 -11.86 37.41
CA ASP A 299 11.03 -11.69 38.09
C ASP A 299 12.07 -12.76 37.61
N ASP A 300 13.36 -12.46 37.79
CA ASP A 300 14.45 -13.35 37.37
C ASP A 300 14.36 -14.75 38.01
N LYS A 301 13.68 -14.87 39.14
CA LYS A 301 13.53 -16.19 39.84
C LYS A 301 12.44 -17.01 39.17
N GLU A 302 11.32 -16.37 38.74
CA GLU A 302 10.27 -17.07 37.99
C GLU A 302 10.78 -17.55 36.66
N ILE A 303 11.56 -16.69 35.95
CA ILE A 303 12.20 -17.06 34.68
C ILE A 303 13.18 -18.22 34.88
N GLY A 304 14.01 -18.16 35.95
CA GLY A 304 14.95 -19.24 36.31
C GLY A 304 14.24 -20.55 36.61
N HIS A 305 13.17 -20.51 37.38
CA HIS A 305 12.37 -21.71 37.70
C HIS A 305 11.70 -22.32 36.46
N LEU A 306 11.20 -21.49 35.54
CA LEU A 306 10.64 -21.96 34.28
C LEU A 306 11.74 -22.59 33.39
N ALA A 307 12.90 -21.96 33.29
CA ALA A 307 14.03 -22.52 32.54
C ALA A 307 14.45 -23.90 33.07
N ASP A 308 14.61 -24.04 34.39
CA ASP A 308 14.92 -25.29 35.02
C ASP A 308 13.85 -26.38 34.78
N THR A 309 12.56 -25.98 34.86
CA THR A 309 11.43 -26.89 34.64
C THR A 309 11.40 -27.45 33.23
N TYR A 310 11.76 -26.63 32.23
CA TYR A 310 11.72 -27.01 30.82
C TYR A 310 13.10 -27.35 30.23
N GLY A 311 14.15 -27.40 31.05
CA GLY A 311 15.51 -27.71 30.62
C GLY A 311 16.09 -26.69 29.63
N ALA A 312 15.67 -25.42 29.74
CA ALA A 312 16.15 -24.34 28.90
C ALA A 312 17.36 -23.63 29.53
N THR A 313 18.27 -23.14 28.70
CA THR A 313 19.42 -22.34 29.14
C THR A 313 19.06 -20.86 29.00
N LEU A 314 19.25 -20.07 30.08
CA LEU A 314 19.11 -18.64 30.03
C LEU A 314 20.41 -17.99 29.54
N GLU A 315 20.38 -17.35 28.41
CA GLU A 315 21.44 -16.45 27.94
C GLU A 315 21.07 -15.00 28.31
N LYS A 316 22.02 -14.28 28.93
CA LYS A 316 21.85 -12.87 29.28
C LYS A 316 22.27 -11.96 28.15
#